data_5ad1cf9ae4d9de481af3d22c2426d5eb
#
_entry.id   5ad1cf9ae4d9de481af3d22c2426d5eb
#
_cell.length_a   1.000
_cell.length_b   1.000
_cell.length_c   1.000
_cell.angle_alpha   90.00
_cell.angle_beta   90.00
_cell.angle_gamma   90.00
#
_symmetry.space_group_name_H-M   'P 1'
#
loop_
_entity.id
_entity.type
_entity.pdbx_description
1 polymer ?
#
loop_
_entity_poly.entity_id
_entity_poly.type
_entity_poly.pdbx_seq_one_letter_code
_entity_poly.pdbx_strand_id
1 'polypeptide(L)'
;MAHTPVNHPARPIYRAIGGLVGLYLVVFGVLGVIASAGNDLFAQDDTKVLGQGTNLGFSLLSILLGIVVLAGTVIGRNLDVAINQFMAYGLMVLGLAELAFLQTDANIGNFSILTVIVVLTLSLVLLMAGMYGKVGTDEEKEAFEKARLVL
;
A
#
# COMPACT_ATOMS: atom_id res chain seq x y z
N MET A 1 18.94 15.81 -8.64
CA MET A 1 19.16 15.67 -7.18
C MET A 1 18.76 14.27 -6.75
N ALA A 2 19.69 13.49 -6.20
CA ALA A 2 19.43 12.12 -5.78
C ALA A 2 18.93 12.15 -4.32
N HIS A 3 17.60 12.22 -4.13
CA HIS A 3 17.01 12.23 -2.77
C HIS A 3 16.68 10.84 -2.23
N THR A 4 16.80 9.79 -3.05
CA THR A 4 16.53 8.41 -2.65
C THR A 4 17.80 7.60 -2.59
N PRO A 5 18.08 6.86 -1.49
CA PRO A 5 19.26 6.03 -1.40
C PRO A 5 19.24 4.92 -2.45
N VAL A 6 20.40 4.68 -3.05
CA VAL A 6 20.61 3.65 -4.06
C VAL A 6 21.43 2.51 -3.44
N ASN A 7 21.06 1.28 -3.74
CA ASN A 7 21.73 0.07 -3.23
C ASN A 7 21.80 0.03 -1.71
N HIS A 8 20.70 0.40 -1.04
CA HIS A 8 20.65 0.37 0.42
C HIS A 8 20.85 -1.06 0.97
N PRO A 9 21.70 -1.28 2.02
CA PRO A 9 21.99 -2.62 2.54
C PRO A 9 20.74 -3.38 3.00
N ALA A 10 19.75 -2.69 3.56
CA ALA A 10 18.50 -3.27 4.01
C ALA A 10 17.44 -3.43 2.91
N ARG A 11 17.79 -3.27 1.62
CA ARG A 11 16.86 -3.47 0.50
C ARG A 11 16.04 -4.76 0.56
N PRO A 12 16.63 -5.95 0.90
CA PRO A 12 15.86 -7.18 1.01
C PRO A 12 14.76 -7.09 2.07
N ILE A 13 15.02 -6.38 3.17
CA ILE A 13 14.04 -6.17 4.25
C ILE A 13 12.89 -5.29 3.74
N TYR A 14 13.17 -4.17 3.07
CA TYR A 14 12.13 -3.30 2.52
C TYR A 14 11.30 -4.01 1.45
N ARG A 15 11.92 -4.83 0.61
CA ARG A 15 11.21 -5.67 -0.36
C ARG A 15 10.29 -6.69 0.34
N ALA A 16 10.76 -7.34 1.41
CA ALA A 16 9.94 -8.25 2.20
C ALA A 16 8.76 -7.53 2.87
N ILE A 17 8.97 -6.32 3.40
CA ILE A 17 7.92 -5.48 3.98
C ILE A 17 6.84 -5.17 2.92
N GLY A 18 7.22 -4.76 1.71
CA GLY A 18 6.27 -4.56 0.62
C GLY A 18 5.46 -5.83 0.32
N GLY A 19 6.13 -6.98 0.26
CA GLY A 19 5.47 -8.29 0.09
C GLY A 19 4.49 -8.63 1.20
N LEU A 20 4.82 -8.34 2.45
CA LEU A 20 3.92 -8.54 3.60
C LEU A 20 2.68 -7.64 3.52
N VAL A 21 2.83 -6.39 3.08
CA VAL A 21 1.69 -5.50 2.82
C VAL A 21 0.81 -6.05 1.70
N GLY A 22 1.40 -6.52 0.60
CA GLY A 22 0.65 -7.14 -0.50
C GLY A 22 -0.12 -8.38 -0.04
N LEU A 23 0.51 -9.24 0.76
CA LEU A 23 -0.13 -10.43 1.33
C LEU A 23 -1.29 -10.03 2.26
N TYR A 24 -1.08 -9.04 3.12
CA TYR A 24 -2.12 -8.53 4.00
C TYR A 24 -3.34 -8.05 3.20
N LEU A 25 -3.15 -7.27 2.14
CA LEU A 25 -4.24 -6.76 1.29
C LEU A 25 -5.02 -7.92 0.61
N VAL A 26 -4.32 -8.96 0.13
CA VAL A 26 -4.98 -10.15 -0.45
C VAL A 26 -5.80 -10.88 0.62
N VAL A 27 -5.22 -11.17 1.78
CA VAL A 27 -5.91 -11.87 2.87
C VAL A 27 -7.12 -11.08 3.36
N PHE A 28 -6.95 -9.77 3.61
CA PHE A 28 -8.04 -8.89 4.00
C PHE A 28 -9.16 -8.89 2.96
N GLY A 29 -8.79 -8.75 1.67
CA GLY A 29 -9.77 -8.73 0.59
C GLY A 29 -10.52 -10.05 0.42
N VAL A 30 -9.82 -11.20 0.53
CA VAL A 30 -10.47 -12.52 0.47
C VAL A 30 -11.46 -12.71 1.62
N LEU A 31 -11.05 -12.38 2.84
CA LEU A 31 -11.95 -12.44 4.00
C LEU A 31 -13.12 -11.48 3.84
N GLY A 32 -12.88 -10.29 3.25
CA GLY A 32 -13.92 -9.31 2.98
C GLY A 32 -14.93 -9.77 1.94
N VAL A 33 -14.49 -10.42 0.85
CA VAL A 33 -15.38 -11.03 -0.14
C VAL A 33 -16.27 -12.10 0.51
N ILE A 34 -15.71 -12.94 1.37
CA ILE A 34 -16.47 -13.96 2.10
C ILE A 34 -17.49 -13.31 3.03
N ALA A 35 -17.10 -12.29 3.79
CA ALA A 35 -17.96 -11.60 4.74
C ALA A 35 -19.07 -10.79 4.07
N SER A 36 -18.83 -10.25 2.86
CA SER A 36 -19.78 -9.45 2.08
C SER A 36 -20.59 -10.28 1.08
N ALA A 37 -20.48 -11.61 1.11
CA ALA A 37 -21.14 -12.47 0.14
C ALA A 37 -22.68 -12.30 0.19
N GLY A 38 -23.27 -11.94 -0.94
CA GLY A 38 -24.72 -11.71 -1.07
C GLY A 38 -25.15 -10.26 -0.84
N ASN A 39 -24.25 -9.36 -0.42
CA ASN A 39 -24.54 -7.93 -0.29
C ASN A 39 -24.27 -7.20 -1.61
N ASP A 40 -24.80 -6.00 -1.74
CA ASP A 40 -24.50 -5.11 -2.86
C ASP A 40 -23.00 -4.73 -2.88
N LEU A 41 -22.49 -4.44 -4.08
CA LEU A 41 -21.08 -4.13 -4.30
C LEU A 41 -20.56 -3.01 -3.39
N PHE A 42 -21.37 -1.99 -3.16
CA PHE A 42 -21.06 -0.82 -2.32
C PHE A 42 -22.01 -0.70 -1.12
N ALA A 43 -22.40 -1.84 -0.54
CA ALA A 43 -23.23 -1.83 0.65
C ALA A 43 -22.55 -1.03 1.76
N GLN A 44 -23.34 -0.20 2.45
CA GLN A 44 -22.94 0.53 3.66
C GLN A 44 -23.65 -0.12 4.85
N ASP A 45 -23.03 -1.14 5.39
CA ASP A 45 -23.57 -1.97 6.48
C ASP A 45 -22.53 -2.18 7.59
N ASP A 46 -22.82 -3.04 8.55
CA ASP A 46 -21.93 -3.35 9.67
C ASP A 46 -20.86 -4.41 9.33
N THR A 47 -20.65 -4.73 8.05
CA THR A 47 -19.66 -5.74 7.62
C THR A 47 -18.26 -5.33 8.02
N LYS A 48 -17.60 -6.18 8.80
CA LYS A 48 -16.23 -5.95 9.29
C LYS A 48 -15.36 -7.18 9.11
N VAL A 49 -14.09 -6.93 8.74
CA VAL A 49 -13.03 -7.93 8.67
C VAL A 49 -11.82 -7.42 9.44
N LEU A 50 -11.28 -8.22 10.36
CA LEU A 50 -10.18 -7.83 11.24
C LEU A 50 -10.46 -6.51 11.99
N GLY A 51 -11.73 -6.24 12.32
CA GLY A 51 -12.18 -5.02 12.96
C GLY A 51 -12.35 -3.81 12.03
N GLN A 52 -11.99 -3.92 10.76
CA GLN A 52 -12.08 -2.87 9.75
C GLN A 52 -13.41 -2.99 9.00
N GLY A 53 -14.09 -1.87 8.79
CA GLY A 53 -15.25 -1.80 7.90
C GLY A 53 -14.83 -2.04 6.46
N THR A 54 -15.65 -2.77 5.72
CA THR A 54 -15.40 -3.12 4.32
C THR A 54 -16.73 -3.46 3.63
N ASN A 55 -16.69 -3.55 2.31
CA ASN A 55 -17.76 -4.10 1.49
C ASN A 55 -17.16 -4.92 0.35
N LEU A 56 -18.00 -5.50 -0.49
CA LEU A 56 -17.57 -6.34 -1.60
C LEU A 56 -16.65 -5.57 -2.56
N GLY A 57 -16.97 -4.32 -2.89
CA GLY A 57 -16.18 -3.49 -3.81
C GLY A 57 -14.78 -3.20 -3.29
N PHE A 58 -14.67 -2.74 -2.03
CA PHE A 58 -13.37 -2.48 -1.42
C PHE A 58 -12.56 -3.77 -1.20
N SER A 59 -13.22 -4.88 -0.89
CA SER A 59 -12.57 -6.18 -0.74
C SER A 59 -11.95 -6.68 -2.05
N LEU A 60 -12.68 -6.57 -3.16
CA LEU A 60 -12.15 -6.90 -4.49
C LEU A 60 -11.00 -5.98 -4.91
N LEU A 61 -11.13 -4.68 -4.64
CA LEU A 61 -10.05 -3.73 -4.87
C LEU A 61 -8.80 -4.09 -4.06
N SER A 62 -8.97 -4.47 -2.78
CA SER A 62 -7.86 -4.88 -1.92
C SER A 62 -7.12 -6.10 -2.46
N ILE A 63 -7.84 -7.11 -2.97
CA ILE A 63 -7.23 -8.27 -3.63
C ILE A 63 -6.39 -7.82 -4.83
N LEU A 64 -6.96 -6.99 -5.70
CA LEU A 64 -6.28 -6.50 -6.90
C LEU A 64 -4.99 -5.76 -6.55
N LEU A 65 -5.07 -4.80 -5.62
CA LEU A 65 -3.91 -4.02 -5.18
C LEU A 65 -2.85 -4.92 -4.52
N GLY A 66 -3.28 -5.87 -3.70
CA GLY A 66 -2.39 -6.83 -3.05
C GLY A 66 -1.64 -7.72 -4.05
N ILE A 67 -2.33 -8.22 -5.10
CA ILE A 67 -1.71 -8.99 -6.18
C ILE A 67 -0.67 -8.15 -6.92
N VAL A 68 -0.96 -6.90 -7.24
CA VAL A 68 -0.02 -6.00 -7.94
C VAL A 68 1.24 -5.77 -7.10
N VAL A 69 1.10 -5.53 -5.79
CA VAL A 69 2.25 -5.36 -4.88
C VAL A 69 3.07 -6.64 -4.78
N LEU A 70 2.41 -7.80 -4.66
CA LEU A 70 3.10 -9.11 -4.63
C LEU A 70 3.85 -9.39 -5.93
N ALA A 71 3.22 -9.13 -7.09
CA ALA A 71 3.86 -9.28 -8.39
C ALA A 71 5.11 -8.41 -8.50
N GLY A 72 5.03 -7.14 -8.10
CA GLY A 72 6.19 -6.24 -8.02
C GLY A 72 7.28 -6.78 -7.12
N THR A 73 6.90 -7.28 -5.94
CA THR A 73 7.83 -7.87 -4.98
C THR A 73 8.55 -9.11 -5.56
N VAL A 74 7.85 -9.97 -6.30
CA VAL A 74 8.44 -11.17 -6.93
C VAL A 74 9.38 -10.79 -8.07
N ILE A 75 8.96 -9.91 -8.96
CA ILE A 75 9.74 -9.47 -10.13
C ILE A 75 10.98 -8.68 -9.69
N GLY A 76 10.83 -7.75 -8.75
CA GLY A 76 11.93 -6.87 -8.31
C GLY A 76 12.38 -5.88 -9.39
N ARG A 77 13.71 -5.69 -9.56
CA ARG A 77 14.33 -4.86 -10.63
C ARG A 77 13.80 -3.42 -10.68
N ASN A 78 13.59 -2.79 -9.53
CA ASN A 78 12.96 -1.47 -9.36
C ASN A 78 11.47 -1.41 -9.76
N LEU A 79 10.86 -2.48 -10.26
CA LEU A 79 9.41 -2.54 -10.44
C LEU A 79 8.71 -2.56 -9.08
N ASP A 80 9.27 -3.31 -8.11
CA ASP A 80 8.86 -3.27 -6.70
C ASP A 80 8.87 -1.85 -6.13
N VAL A 81 9.92 -1.08 -6.42
CA VAL A 81 10.05 0.33 -6.00
C VAL A 81 8.94 1.20 -6.61
N ALA A 82 8.76 1.12 -7.93
CA ALA A 82 7.77 1.93 -8.64
C ALA A 82 6.34 1.58 -8.18
N ILE A 83 6.02 0.29 -8.07
CA ILE A 83 4.71 -0.17 -7.61
C ILE A 83 4.47 0.28 -6.16
N ASN A 84 5.43 0.08 -5.25
CA ASN A 84 5.27 0.45 -3.86
C ASN A 84 5.04 1.96 -3.70
N GLN A 85 5.76 2.81 -4.44
CA GLN A 85 5.54 4.25 -4.41
C GLN A 85 4.18 4.64 -4.98
N PHE A 86 3.80 4.09 -6.14
CA PHE A 86 2.50 4.36 -6.75
C PHE A 86 1.35 3.94 -5.84
N MET A 87 1.41 2.73 -5.27
CA MET A 87 0.42 2.22 -4.33
C MET A 87 0.37 3.02 -3.03
N ALA A 88 1.53 3.46 -2.53
CA ALA A 88 1.60 4.33 -1.35
C ALA A 88 0.81 5.62 -1.55
N TYR A 89 1.06 6.33 -2.65
CA TYR A 89 0.32 7.56 -2.95
C TYR A 89 -1.17 7.29 -3.21
N GLY A 90 -1.51 6.22 -3.92
CA GLY A 90 -2.90 5.84 -4.18
C GLY A 90 -3.66 5.53 -2.89
N LEU A 91 -3.08 4.71 -2.01
CA LEU A 91 -3.69 4.39 -0.71
C LEU A 91 -3.75 5.60 0.23
N MET A 92 -2.77 6.52 0.15
CA MET A 92 -2.81 7.76 0.93
C MET A 92 -3.97 8.65 0.50
N VAL A 93 -4.15 8.85 -0.81
CA VAL A 93 -5.27 9.63 -1.34
C VAL A 93 -6.60 8.98 -1.00
N LEU A 94 -6.71 7.65 -1.17
CA LEU A 94 -7.90 6.89 -0.80
C LEU A 94 -8.23 7.04 0.68
N GLY A 95 -7.25 6.81 1.57
CA GLY A 95 -7.46 6.91 3.01
C GLY A 95 -7.86 8.30 3.48
N LEU A 96 -7.27 9.37 2.89
CA LEU A 96 -7.64 10.75 3.19
C LEU A 96 -9.04 11.10 2.66
N ALA A 97 -9.40 10.63 1.45
CA ALA A 97 -10.72 10.83 0.90
C ALA A 97 -11.79 10.14 1.76
N GLU A 98 -11.57 8.87 2.12
CA GLU A 98 -12.50 8.12 2.98
C GLU A 98 -12.58 8.71 4.40
N LEU A 99 -11.48 9.26 4.93
CA LEU A 99 -11.51 10.00 6.20
C LEU A 99 -12.45 11.22 6.11
N ALA A 100 -12.40 11.95 5.00
CA ALA A 100 -13.24 13.11 4.79
C ALA A 100 -14.73 12.75 4.62
N PHE A 101 -15.03 11.58 4.05
CA PHE A 101 -16.39 11.12 3.76
C PHE A 101 -16.91 10.07 4.76
N LEU A 102 -16.17 9.76 5.82
CA LEU A 102 -16.42 8.64 6.73
C LEU A 102 -17.85 8.59 7.31
N GLN A 103 -18.44 9.74 7.59
CA GLN A 103 -19.79 9.88 8.18
C GLN A 103 -20.84 10.37 7.19
N THR A 104 -20.63 10.15 5.91
CA THR A 104 -21.52 10.59 4.84
C THR A 104 -21.91 9.43 3.93
N ASP A 105 -22.93 9.61 3.11
CA ASP A 105 -23.35 8.63 2.09
C ASP A 105 -22.25 8.42 1.00
N ALA A 106 -21.21 9.26 0.98
CA ALA A 106 -20.06 9.13 0.08
C ALA A 106 -19.00 8.15 0.60
N ASN A 107 -19.18 7.51 1.75
CA ASN A 107 -18.33 6.43 2.25
C ASN A 107 -18.57 5.13 1.45
N ILE A 108 -18.26 5.16 0.16
CA ILE A 108 -18.52 4.06 -0.78
C ILE A 108 -17.74 2.78 -0.49
N GLY A 109 -16.63 2.88 0.26
CA GLY A 109 -15.82 1.74 0.69
C GLY A 109 -16.29 1.09 1.99
N ASN A 110 -17.33 1.65 2.63
CA ASN A 110 -17.81 1.25 3.96
C ASN A 110 -16.71 1.28 5.01
N PHE A 111 -15.84 2.30 4.95
CA PHE A 111 -14.71 2.44 5.85
C PHE A 111 -15.15 2.75 7.28
N SER A 112 -14.49 2.13 8.23
CA SER A 112 -14.49 2.54 9.63
C SER A 112 -13.23 3.38 9.92
N ILE A 113 -13.20 4.03 11.08
CA ILE A 113 -11.98 4.75 11.55
C ILE A 113 -10.76 3.82 11.53
N LEU A 114 -10.93 2.57 11.94
CA LEU A 114 -9.84 1.60 11.93
C LEU A 114 -9.37 1.29 10.50
N THR A 115 -10.29 1.17 9.53
CA THR A 115 -9.93 0.98 8.12
C THR A 115 -9.07 2.13 7.61
N VAL A 116 -9.46 3.37 7.89
CA VAL A 116 -8.68 4.56 7.51
C VAL A 116 -7.29 4.54 8.12
N ILE A 117 -7.17 4.26 9.42
CA ILE A 117 -5.86 4.19 10.11
C ILE A 117 -4.98 3.12 9.46
N VAL A 118 -5.53 1.93 9.19
CA VAL A 118 -4.75 0.85 8.58
C VAL A 118 -4.33 1.22 7.16
N VAL A 119 -5.24 1.72 6.31
CA VAL A 119 -4.92 2.14 4.92
C VAL A 119 -3.83 3.20 4.90
N LEU A 120 -3.91 4.23 5.75
CA LEU A 120 -2.87 5.26 5.85
C LEU A 120 -1.54 4.70 6.37
N THR A 121 -1.57 3.77 7.34
CA THR A 121 -0.37 3.10 7.84
C THR A 121 0.29 2.26 6.75
N LEU A 122 -0.49 1.46 6.00
CA LEU A 122 0.03 0.66 4.88
C LEU A 122 0.61 1.55 3.78
N SER A 123 -0.01 2.70 3.51
CA SER A 123 0.51 3.69 2.57
C SER A 123 1.91 4.18 2.98
N LEU A 124 2.09 4.58 4.24
CA LEU A 124 3.40 5.03 4.74
C LEU A 124 4.45 3.91 4.71
N VAL A 125 4.06 2.69 5.06
CA VAL A 125 4.95 1.52 5.01
C VAL A 125 5.40 1.21 3.57
N LEU A 126 4.47 1.25 2.59
CA LEU A 126 4.81 1.08 1.18
C LEU A 126 5.67 2.23 0.66
N LEU A 127 5.40 3.47 1.07
CA LEU A 127 6.21 4.62 0.69
C LEU A 127 7.66 4.42 1.16
N MET A 128 7.86 4.04 2.41
CA MET A 128 9.17 3.73 2.96
C MET A 128 9.85 2.59 2.17
N ALA A 129 9.13 1.50 1.91
CA ALA A 129 9.65 0.37 1.13
C ALA A 129 10.06 0.79 -0.29
N GLY A 130 9.27 1.65 -0.93
CA GLY A 130 9.57 2.21 -2.24
C GLY A 130 10.77 3.18 -2.23
N MET A 131 10.92 4.00 -1.19
CA MET A 131 12.02 4.96 -1.11
C MET A 131 13.39 4.29 -0.89
N TYR A 132 13.44 3.21 -0.11
CA TYR A 132 14.70 2.54 0.26
C TYR A 132 15.00 1.27 -0.57
N GLY A 133 14.15 0.95 -1.53
CA GLY A 133 14.25 -0.25 -2.37
C GLY A 133 15.05 -0.08 -3.67
N LYS A 134 15.48 1.13 -4.03
CA LYS A 134 16.08 1.41 -5.35
C LYS A 134 17.42 0.68 -5.54
N VAL A 135 17.58 0.06 -6.72
CA VAL A 135 18.86 -0.47 -7.24
C VAL A 135 19.34 0.42 -8.37
N GLY A 136 20.61 0.75 -8.38
CA GLY A 136 21.23 1.55 -9.42
C GLY A 136 22.69 1.22 -9.62
N THR A 137 23.36 2.00 -10.45
CA THR A 137 24.79 1.88 -10.74
C THR A 137 25.64 2.39 -9.57
N ASP A 138 26.92 2.03 -9.56
CA ASP A 138 27.86 2.55 -8.56
C ASP A 138 28.03 4.08 -8.69
N GLU A 139 27.93 4.63 -9.90
CA GLU A 139 27.95 6.08 -10.16
C GLU A 139 26.75 6.79 -9.50
N GLU A 140 25.53 6.20 -9.60
CA GLU A 140 24.34 6.74 -8.95
C GLU A 140 24.46 6.69 -7.42
N LYS A 141 25.06 5.62 -6.88
CA LYS A 141 25.34 5.48 -5.45
C LYS A 141 26.33 6.54 -4.95
N GLU A 142 27.45 6.71 -5.66
CA GLU A 142 28.44 7.76 -5.32
C GLU A 142 27.85 9.17 -5.42
N ALA A 143 27.04 9.44 -6.44
CA ALA A 143 26.37 10.73 -6.59
C ALA A 143 25.41 11.01 -5.41
N PHE A 144 24.70 9.98 -4.93
CA PHE A 144 23.86 10.10 -3.74
C PHE A 144 24.68 10.37 -2.47
N GLU A 145 25.79 9.63 -2.28
CA GLU A 145 26.66 9.81 -1.11
C GLU A 145 27.31 11.20 -1.09
N LYS A 146 27.77 11.69 -2.23
CA LYS A 146 28.30 13.05 -2.37
C LYS A 146 27.24 14.11 -2.07
N ALA A 147 26.02 13.95 -2.58
CA ALA A 147 24.93 14.90 -2.33
C ALA A 147 24.55 14.96 -0.84
N ARG A 148 24.65 13.84 -0.10
CA ARG A 148 24.34 13.78 1.34
C ARG A 148 25.40 14.47 2.20
N LEU A 149 26.64 14.54 1.75
CA LEU A 149 27.73 15.18 2.51
C LEU A 149 27.76 16.71 2.36
N VAL A 150 26.94 17.27 1.47
CA VAL A 150 26.87 18.73 1.19
C VAL A 150 25.73 19.39 1.96
N LEU A 151 24.89 18.61 2.67
CA LEU A 151 23.81 19.08 3.54
C LEU A 151 24.21 19.03 4.99
#